data_9bad52c53f0aeedc26be2cccd31b02c3
#
_entry.id   9bad52c53f0aeedc26be2cccd31b02c3
#
_cell.length_a   1.000
_cell.length_b   1.000
_cell.length_c   1.000
_cell.angle_alpha   90.00
_cell.angle_beta   90.00
_cell.angle_gamma   90.00
#
_symmetry.space_group_name_H-M   'P 1'
#
loop_
_entity.id
_entity.type
_entity.pdbx_description
1 polymer ?
#
loop_
_entity_poly.entity_id
_entity_poly.type
_entity_poly.pdbx_seq_one_letter_code
_entity_poly.pdbx_strand_id
1 'polypeptide(L)'
;LLVCSVIIILAAVISCVIYKTYFSLIYGIYDQGLKETRAITENQLSFVVSGGLFFNDADIRKLHDIFYAAIYDSLTGAYSRKSFDDSIKDIIGTGDSYLCFFDVDRFKFVNDNFGHLFGDEVLIYVVHYLKDKMNGFNFRIYRFGGDEFAIIYSGELCDLIRILKGLTDFEVGGLRCSCSFGVAAEKECTTAEALKLLADNRLYFSKNNGRSQITWK
;
A
#
# COMPACT_ATOMS: atom_id res chain seq x y z
N LEU A 1 0.00 -35.54 -32.83
CA LEU A 1 0.89 -35.06 -31.74
C LEU A 1 1.31 -33.61 -31.93
N LEU A 2 1.83 -33.22 -33.11
CA LEU A 2 2.30 -31.84 -33.37
C LEU A 2 1.18 -30.78 -33.25
N VAL A 3 -0.03 -31.10 -33.76
CA VAL A 3 -1.20 -30.20 -33.72
C VAL A 3 -1.67 -29.99 -32.28
N CYS A 4 -1.68 -31.03 -31.43
CA CYS A 4 -2.05 -30.91 -30.04
C CYS A 4 -1.04 -30.05 -29.23
N SER A 5 0.26 -30.19 -29.54
CA SER A 5 1.31 -29.38 -28.90
C SER A 5 1.20 -27.89 -29.26
N VAL A 6 0.88 -27.59 -30.52
CA VAL A 6 0.69 -26.19 -30.97
C VAL A 6 -0.56 -25.57 -30.32
N ILE A 7 -1.65 -26.33 -30.19
CA ILE A 7 -2.87 -25.85 -29.51
C ILE A 7 -2.60 -25.55 -28.03
N ILE A 8 -1.86 -26.42 -27.35
CA ILE A 8 -1.51 -26.22 -25.91
C ILE A 8 -0.62 -24.97 -25.74
N ILE A 9 0.38 -24.79 -26.63
CA ILE A 9 1.25 -23.59 -26.58
C ILE A 9 0.44 -22.33 -26.89
N LEU A 10 -0.45 -22.36 -27.88
CA LEU A 10 -1.31 -21.22 -28.22
C LEU A 10 -2.24 -20.86 -27.06
N ALA A 11 -2.83 -21.85 -26.42
CA ALA A 11 -3.69 -21.67 -25.24
C ALA A 11 -2.91 -21.07 -24.05
N ALA A 12 -1.67 -21.51 -23.83
CA ALA A 12 -0.81 -20.97 -22.78
C ALA A 12 -0.39 -19.51 -23.06
N VAL A 13 -0.09 -19.18 -24.32
CA VAL A 13 0.27 -17.81 -24.74
C VAL A 13 -0.95 -16.89 -24.61
N ILE A 14 -2.12 -17.32 -25.07
CA ILE A 14 -3.38 -16.58 -24.97
C ILE A 14 -3.73 -16.36 -23.49
N SER A 15 -3.58 -17.37 -22.65
CA SER A 15 -3.80 -17.27 -21.20
C SER A 15 -2.85 -16.27 -20.55
N CYS A 16 -1.58 -16.26 -20.96
CA CYS A 16 -0.57 -15.33 -20.46
C CYS A 16 -0.85 -13.87 -20.90
N VAL A 17 -1.30 -13.66 -22.14
CA VAL A 17 -1.68 -12.33 -22.67
C VAL A 17 -2.93 -11.82 -21.98
N ILE A 18 -3.95 -12.68 -21.84
CA ILE A 18 -5.19 -12.34 -21.11
C ILE A 18 -4.86 -11.99 -19.65
N TYR A 19 -4.00 -12.77 -19.00
CA TYR A 19 -3.54 -12.53 -17.64
C TYR A 19 -2.84 -11.16 -17.50
N LYS A 20 -1.93 -10.84 -18.42
CA LYS A 20 -1.17 -9.58 -18.42
C LYS A 20 -2.07 -8.36 -18.70
N THR A 21 -3.00 -8.48 -19.65
CA THR A 21 -3.98 -7.43 -19.97
C THR A 21 -4.97 -7.23 -18.84
N TYR A 22 -5.42 -8.32 -18.22
CA TYR A 22 -6.30 -8.33 -17.07
C TYR A 22 -5.65 -7.70 -15.83
N PHE A 23 -4.39 -8.06 -15.55
CA PHE A 23 -3.61 -7.46 -14.47
C PHE A 23 -3.43 -5.96 -14.67
N SER A 24 -3.12 -5.53 -15.90
CA SER A 24 -3.01 -4.11 -16.25
C SER A 24 -4.34 -3.36 -16.13
N LEU A 25 -5.45 -4.00 -16.49
CA LEU A 25 -6.79 -3.42 -16.38
C LEU A 25 -7.22 -3.27 -14.91
N ILE A 26 -7.02 -4.30 -14.09
CA ILE A 26 -7.31 -4.23 -12.64
C ILE A 26 -6.44 -3.17 -11.98
N TYR A 27 -5.15 -3.13 -12.29
CA TYR A 27 -4.23 -2.12 -11.75
C TYR A 27 -4.65 -0.70 -12.14
N GLY A 28 -5.09 -0.49 -13.40
CA GLY A 28 -5.57 0.80 -13.87
C GLY A 28 -6.91 1.24 -13.27
N ILE A 29 -7.81 0.29 -13.02
CA ILE A 29 -9.13 0.56 -12.41
C ILE A 29 -8.99 0.86 -10.92
N TYR A 30 -8.08 0.20 -10.21
CA TYR A 30 -7.83 0.45 -8.80
C TYR A 30 -7.19 1.80 -8.51
N ASP A 31 -6.48 2.38 -9.48
CA ASP A 31 -5.83 3.69 -9.34
C ASP A 31 -6.82 4.88 -9.42
N GLN A 32 -8.06 4.66 -9.91
CA GLN A 32 -9.02 5.73 -10.17
C GLN A 32 -10.19 5.86 -9.19
N GLY A 33 -10.29 5.10 -8.09
CA GLY A 33 -11.34 5.36 -7.10
C GLY A 33 -12.09 4.17 -6.52
N LEU A 34 -11.96 4.03 -5.24
CA LEU A 34 -12.31 2.87 -4.40
C LEU A 34 -13.80 2.59 -4.18
N LYS A 35 -14.75 3.40 -4.61
CA LYS A 35 -16.18 3.25 -4.24
C LYS A 35 -17.11 2.71 -5.32
N GLU A 36 -16.84 2.95 -6.58
CA GLU A 36 -17.67 2.44 -7.69
C GLU A 36 -17.14 1.12 -8.28
N THR A 37 -15.91 0.76 -7.97
CA THR A 37 -15.11 -0.26 -8.65
C THR A 37 -15.52 -1.69 -8.30
N ARG A 38 -16.08 -1.95 -7.12
CA ARG A 38 -16.39 -3.32 -6.68
C ARG A 38 -17.44 -4.00 -7.57
N ALA A 39 -18.53 -3.31 -7.86
CA ALA A 39 -19.60 -3.84 -8.72
C ALA A 39 -19.19 -3.94 -10.18
N ILE A 40 -18.36 -3.02 -10.67
CA ILE A 40 -17.85 -3.03 -12.06
C ILE A 40 -16.83 -4.15 -12.22
N THR A 41 -15.97 -4.37 -11.24
CA THR A 41 -14.92 -5.41 -11.28
C THR A 41 -15.52 -6.81 -11.28
N GLU A 42 -16.55 -7.08 -10.48
CA GLU A 42 -17.24 -8.38 -10.47
C GLU A 42 -17.93 -8.68 -11.80
N ASN A 43 -18.58 -7.70 -12.43
CA ASN A 43 -19.22 -7.85 -13.72
C ASN A 43 -18.21 -8.00 -14.88
N GLN A 44 -17.09 -7.28 -14.86
CA GLN A 44 -16.05 -7.41 -15.88
C GLN A 44 -15.25 -8.71 -15.73
N LEU A 45 -15.03 -9.19 -14.51
CA LEU A 45 -14.44 -10.50 -14.25
C LEU A 45 -15.29 -11.62 -14.84
N SER A 46 -16.61 -11.60 -14.59
CA SER A 46 -17.53 -12.59 -15.10
C SER A 46 -17.56 -12.60 -16.63
N PHE A 47 -17.44 -11.44 -17.28
CA PHE A 47 -17.43 -11.32 -18.74
C PHE A 47 -16.14 -11.87 -19.39
N VAL A 48 -14.97 -11.59 -18.84
CA VAL A 48 -13.68 -12.09 -19.35
C VAL A 48 -13.53 -13.59 -19.13
N VAL A 49 -14.08 -14.10 -18.03
CA VAL A 49 -14.00 -15.52 -17.67
C VAL A 49 -15.07 -16.35 -18.40
N SER A 50 -16.26 -15.80 -18.65
CA SER A 50 -17.30 -16.49 -19.43
C SER A 50 -16.95 -16.63 -20.91
N GLY A 51 -15.96 -15.91 -21.40
CA GLY A 51 -15.57 -15.91 -22.83
C GLY A 51 -14.67 -17.05 -23.28
N GLY A 52 -14.31 -18.06 -22.45
CA GLY A 52 -13.56 -19.18 -23.01
C GLY A 52 -12.81 -20.13 -22.11
N LEU A 53 -12.84 -20.02 -20.78
CA LEU A 53 -12.22 -21.00 -19.87
C LEU A 53 -13.19 -21.32 -18.74
N PHE A 54 -13.34 -22.62 -18.45
CA PHE A 54 -14.27 -23.19 -17.46
C PHE A 54 -13.84 -22.86 -16.00
N PHE A 55 -13.93 -21.58 -15.60
CA PHE A 55 -13.84 -21.21 -14.19
C PHE A 55 -15.27 -21.08 -13.64
N ASN A 56 -15.53 -21.75 -12.53
CA ASN A 56 -16.75 -21.52 -11.79
C ASN A 56 -16.61 -20.31 -10.86
N ASP A 57 -17.73 -19.81 -10.33
CA ASP A 57 -17.74 -18.65 -9.42
C ASP A 57 -16.83 -18.79 -8.17
N ALA A 58 -16.56 -20.03 -7.75
CA ALA A 58 -15.68 -20.29 -6.61
C ALA A 58 -14.21 -20.11 -6.99
N ASP A 59 -13.81 -20.47 -8.22
CA ASP A 59 -12.44 -20.26 -8.71
C ASP A 59 -12.17 -18.77 -8.95
N ILE A 60 -13.18 -18.03 -9.43
CA ILE A 60 -13.10 -16.57 -9.60
C ILE A 60 -12.91 -15.88 -8.25
N ARG A 61 -13.68 -16.26 -7.23
CA ARG A 61 -13.52 -15.72 -5.88
C ARG A 61 -12.14 -16.01 -5.30
N LYS A 62 -11.65 -17.24 -5.45
CA LYS A 62 -10.29 -17.60 -5.03
C LYS A 62 -9.21 -16.77 -5.71
N LEU A 63 -9.32 -16.57 -7.02
CA LEU A 63 -8.38 -15.71 -7.75
C LEU A 63 -8.45 -14.27 -7.24
N HIS A 64 -9.64 -13.73 -7.04
CA HIS A 64 -9.83 -12.40 -6.44
C HIS A 64 -9.16 -12.30 -5.07
N ASP A 65 -9.38 -13.28 -4.18
CA ASP A 65 -8.79 -13.28 -2.84
C ASP A 65 -7.26 -13.36 -2.87
N ILE A 66 -6.71 -14.18 -3.79
CA ILE A 66 -5.25 -14.28 -3.99
C ILE A 66 -4.68 -12.94 -4.49
N PHE A 67 -5.34 -12.30 -5.46
CA PHE A 67 -4.91 -11.00 -5.96
C PHE A 67 -5.03 -9.92 -4.90
N TYR A 68 -6.15 -9.89 -4.17
CA TYR A 68 -6.37 -8.93 -3.11
C TYR A 68 -5.28 -9.07 -2.02
N ALA A 69 -5.00 -10.29 -1.57
CA ALA A 69 -3.96 -10.57 -0.59
C ALA A 69 -2.53 -10.27 -1.09
N ALA A 70 -2.29 -10.33 -2.41
CA ALA A 70 -1.00 -9.95 -2.99
C ALA A 70 -0.78 -8.43 -3.05
N ILE A 71 -1.85 -7.65 -3.14
CA ILE A 71 -1.81 -6.19 -3.31
C ILE A 71 -1.98 -5.47 -1.98
N TYR A 72 -2.83 -5.97 -1.08
CA TYR A 72 -3.20 -5.31 0.17
C TYR A 72 -2.82 -6.12 1.41
N ASP A 73 -2.55 -5.39 2.49
CA ASP A 73 -2.50 -5.95 3.84
C ASP A 73 -3.92 -6.25 4.34
N SER A 74 -4.16 -7.48 4.74
CA SER A 74 -5.49 -7.97 5.12
C SER A 74 -6.04 -7.34 6.40
N LEU A 75 -5.16 -6.88 7.30
CA LEU A 75 -5.57 -6.27 8.57
C LEU A 75 -6.00 -4.81 8.37
N THR A 76 -5.16 -4.03 7.69
CA THR A 76 -5.32 -2.57 7.64
C THR A 76 -5.92 -2.07 6.33
N GLY A 77 -5.90 -2.90 5.28
CA GLY A 77 -6.28 -2.50 3.92
C GLY A 77 -5.32 -1.46 3.33
N ALA A 78 -4.12 -1.30 3.87
CA ALA A 78 -3.02 -0.61 3.20
C ALA A 78 -2.47 -1.47 2.07
N TYR A 79 -1.71 -0.89 1.14
CA TYR A 79 -0.99 -1.68 0.13
C TYR A 79 0.08 -2.56 0.78
N SER A 80 0.38 -3.69 0.16
CA SER A 80 1.43 -4.61 0.62
C SER A 80 2.84 -4.07 0.34
N ARG A 81 3.85 -4.65 1.01
CA ARG A 81 5.27 -4.38 0.72
C ARG A 81 5.61 -4.62 -0.76
N LYS A 82 5.08 -5.68 -1.37
CA LYS A 82 5.30 -5.96 -2.79
C LYS A 82 4.79 -4.83 -3.67
N SER A 83 3.59 -4.30 -3.38
CA SER A 83 3.03 -3.16 -4.11
C SER A 83 3.89 -1.90 -3.95
N PHE A 84 4.55 -1.72 -2.79
CA PHE A 84 5.51 -0.64 -2.58
C PHE A 84 6.75 -0.77 -3.48
N ASP A 85 7.37 -1.96 -3.52
CA ASP A 85 8.57 -2.22 -4.31
C ASP A 85 8.33 -2.01 -5.83
N ASP A 86 7.11 -2.23 -6.29
CA ASP A 86 6.69 -1.94 -7.66
C ASP A 86 6.48 -0.42 -7.87
N SER A 87 5.85 0.27 -6.92
CA SER A 87 5.46 1.68 -7.06
C SER A 87 6.60 2.67 -6.85
N ILE A 88 7.59 2.35 -6.00
CA ILE A 88 8.64 3.32 -5.61
C ILE A 88 9.53 3.74 -6.78
N LYS A 89 9.64 2.91 -7.80
CA LYS A 89 10.44 3.21 -8.99
C LYS A 89 9.80 4.28 -9.88
N ASP A 90 8.46 4.33 -9.86
CA ASP A 90 7.67 5.19 -10.73
C ASP A 90 7.67 6.65 -10.28
N ILE A 91 8.05 6.94 -9.02
CA ILE A 91 8.08 8.31 -8.51
C ILE A 91 9.38 9.04 -8.79
N ILE A 92 10.45 8.33 -9.20
CA ILE A 92 11.74 8.96 -9.51
C ILE A 92 11.64 9.75 -10.82
N GLY A 93 12.01 11.03 -10.75
CA GLY A 93 11.91 11.96 -11.88
C GLY A 93 10.58 12.72 -11.98
N THR A 94 9.64 12.53 -11.03
CA THR A 94 8.36 13.26 -11.02
C THR A 94 8.50 14.70 -10.48
N GLY A 95 9.47 14.95 -9.60
CA GLY A 95 9.77 16.24 -9.01
C GLY A 95 8.92 16.67 -7.82
N ASP A 96 7.72 16.10 -7.66
CA ASP A 96 6.69 16.53 -6.70
C ASP A 96 6.32 15.46 -5.68
N SER A 97 7.11 14.37 -5.61
CA SER A 97 6.78 13.24 -4.76
C SER A 97 7.63 13.16 -3.50
N TYR A 98 7.02 12.64 -2.46
CA TYR A 98 7.64 12.39 -1.15
C TYR A 98 7.47 10.94 -0.76
N LEU A 99 8.54 10.35 -0.23
CA LEU A 99 8.50 9.09 0.48
C LEU A 99 8.53 9.37 1.98
N CYS A 100 7.59 8.81 2.71
CA CYS A 100 7.57 8.83 4.16
C CYS A 100 7.62 7.40 4.69
N PHE A 101 8.62 7.06 5.49
CA PHE A 101 8.59 5.87 6.34
C PHE A 101 8.14 6.24 7.74
N PHE A 102 7.35 5.37 8.36
CA PHE A 102 6.92 5.59 9.73
C PHE A 102 6.58 4.27 10.45
N ASP A 103 6.55 4.33 11.76
CA ASP A 103 6.05 3.25 12.61
C ASP A 103 5.33 3.78 13.85
N VAL A 104 4.59 2.88 14.51
CA VAL A 104 3.92 3.16 15.78
C VAL A 104 4.95 3.03 16.91
N ASP A 105 5.18 4.13 17.61
CA ASP A 105 6.16 4.17 18.70
C ASP A 105 5.80 3.17 19.81
N ARG A 106 6.80 2.38 20.23
CA ARG A 106 6.67 1.40 21.30
C ARG A 106 5.56 0.36 21.06
N PHE A 107 5.29 0.01 19.82
CA PHE A 107 4.21 -0.91 19.46
C PHE A 107 4.30 -2.27 20.18
N LYS A 108 5.53 -2.77 20.41
CA LYS A 108 5.73 -3.96 21.24
C LYS A 108 5.16 -3.79 22.65
N PHE A 109 5.37 -2.63 23.29
CA PHE A 109 4.79 -2.34 24.60
C PHE A 109 3.26 -2.35 24.56
N VAL A 110 2.63 -1.85 23.50
CA VAL A 110 1.17 -1.91 23.30
C VAL A 110 0.72 -3.37 23.28
N ASN A 111 1.34 -4.21 22.47
CA ASN A 111 0.99 -5.63 22.38
C ASN A 111 1.21 -6.39 23.71
N ASP A 112 2.33 -6.15 24.36
CA ASP A 112 2.70 -6.85 25.60
C ASP A 112 1.77 -6.50 26.78
N ASN A 113 1.21 -5.28 26.83
CA ASN A 113 0.37 -4.82 27.95
C ASN A 113 -1.13 -4.83 27.66
N PHE A 114 -1.56 -4.69 26.38
CA PHE A 114 -2.97 -4.58 25.99
C PHE A 114 -3.42 -5.72 25.06
N GLY A 115 -2.49 -6.59 24.66
CA GLY A 115 -2.74 -7.72 23.78
C GLY A 115 -2.72 -7.36 22.29
N HIS A 116 -2.53 -8.39 21.45
CA HIS A 116 -2.39 -8.23 19.99
C HIS A 116 -3.64 -7.66 19.34
N LEU A 117 -4.85 -7.99 19.83
CA LEU A 117 -6.10 -7.44 19.28
C LEU A 117 -6.15 -5.91 19.42
N PHE A 118 -5.72 -5.39 20.58
CA PHE A 118 -5.64 -3.94 20.76
C PHE A 118 -4.54 -3.30 19.89
N GLY A 119 -3.40 -3.97 19.73
CA GLY A 119 -2.38 -3.55 18.77
C GLY A 119 -2.92 -3.46 17.34
N ASP A 120 -3.71 -4.45 16.92
CA ASP A 120 -4.39 -4.45 15.62
C ASP A 120 -5.33 -3.25 15.46
N GLU A 121 -6.11 -2.90 16.50
CA GLU A 121 -6.97 -1.71 16.49
C GLU A 121 -6.16 -0.41 16.31
N VAL A 122 -4.99 -0.29 16.96
CA VAL A 122 -4.08 0.86 16.78
C VAL A 122 -3.60 0.97 15.34
N LEU A 123 -3.18 -0.15 14.72
CA LEU A 123 -2.72 -0.14 13.32
C LEU A 123 -3.85 0.20 12.34
N ILE A 124 -5.05 -0.33 12.56
CA ILE A 124 -6.24 -0.01 11.78
C ILE A 124 -6.58 1.47 11.91
N TYR A 125 -6.56 2.02 13.13
CA TYR A 125 -6.82 3.44 13.39
C TYR A 125 -5.87 4.34 12.60
N VAL A 126 -4.55 4.06 12.63
CA VAL A 126 -3.53 4.85 11.92
C VAL A 126 -3.81 4.90 10.43
N VAL A 127 -4.10 3.75 9.80
CA VAL A 127 -4.38 3.70 8.36
C VAL A 127 -5.70 4.38 8.02
N HIS A 128 -6.75 4.22 8.85
CA HIS A 128 -8.03 4.91 8.66
C HIS A 128 -7.89 6.43 8.78
N TYR A 129 -7.17 6.90 9.80
CA TYR A 129 -6.87 8.33 9.98
C TYR A 129 -6.20 8.91 8.73
N LEU A 130 -5.14 8.24 8.22
CA LEU A 130 -4.42 8.70 7.04
C LEU A 130 -5.34 8.70 5.80
N LYS A 131 -6.12 7.66 5.57
CA LYS A 131 -7.08 7.60 4.45
C LYS A 131 -8.12 8.72 4.52
N ASP A 132 -8.63 9.04 5.71
CA ASP A 132 -9.59 10.12 5.92
C ASP A 132 -8.95 11.50 5.64
N LYS A 133 -7.81 11.78 6.27
CA LYS A 133 -7.14 13.08 6.17
C LYS A 133 -6.47 13.34 4.83
N MET A 134 -6.09 12.30 4.12
CA MET A 134 -5.48 12.40 2.79
C MET A 134 -6.51 12.27 1.65
N ASN A 135 -7.79 12.17 1.96
CA ASN A 135 -8.84 12.10 0.94
C ASN A 135 -8.80 13.37 0.05
N GLY A 136 -8.75 13.18 -1.25
CA GLY A 136 -8.58 14.28 -2.23
C GLY A 136 -7.12 14.58 -2.61
N PHE A 137 -6.14 13.97 -1.94
CA PHE A 137 -4.73 14.06 -2.32
C PHE A 137 -4.31 12.81 -3.12
N ASN A 138 -3.21 12.92 -3.87
CA ASN A 138 -2.59 11.78 -4.53
C ASN A 138 -1.62 11.10 -3.57
N PHE A 139 -2.01 9.95 -3.02
CA PHE A 139 -1.23 9.21 -2.03
C PHE A 139 -1.48 7.71 -2.11
N ARG A 140 -0.52 6.94 -1.58
CA ARG A 140 -0.66 5.51 -1.30
C ARG A 140 -0.01 5.18 0.03
N ILE A 141 -0.68 4.36 0.84
CA ILE A 141 -0.18 3.87 2.14
C ILE A 141 0.15 2.41 1.98
N TYR A 142 1.34 2.02 2.44
CA TYR A 142 1.84 0.65 2.38
C TYR A 142 2.17 0.15 3.79
N ARG A 143 1.96 -1.15 4.03
CA ARG A 143 2.39 -1.81 5.26
C ARG A 143 3.41 -2.89 4.93
N PHE A 144 4.55 -2.88 5.62
CA PHE A 144 5.63 -3.85 5.40
C PHE A 144 5.52 -5.08 6.32
N GLY A 145 4.85 -4.92 7.46
CA GLY A 145 4.61 -5.92 8.49
C GLY A 145 4.77 -5.30 9.87
N GLY A 146 4.19 -5.93 10.89
CA GLY A 146 4.20 -5.36 12.23
C GLY A 146 3.64 -3.93 12.24
N ASP A 147 4.43 -3.01 12.74
CA ASP A 147 4.14 -1.56 12.86
C ASP A 147 4.84 -0.69 11.80
N GLU A 148 5.48 -1.29 10.78
CA GLU A 148 6.25 -0.58 9.76
C GLU A 148 5.38 -0.24 8.55
N PHE A 149 5.36 1.05 8.19
CA PHE A 149 4.58 1.59 7.09
C PHE A 149 5.38 2.52 6.19
N ALA A 150 4.85 2.72 4.98
CA ALA A 150 5.30 3.77 4.07
C ALA A 150 4.12 4.55 3.49
N ILE A 151 4.38 5.81 3.12
CA ILE A 151 3.48 6.63 2.32
C ILE A 151 4.27 7.14 1.12
N ILE A 152 3.71 6.99 -0.07
CA ILE A 152 4.09 7.75 -1.25
C ILE A 152 3.03 8.84 -1.41
N TYR A 153 3.47 10.08 -1.49
CA TYR A 153 2.59 11.25 -1.57
C TYR A 153 3.08 12.19 -2.67
N SER A 154 2.17 12.70 -3.48
CA SER A 154 2.46 13.75 -4.47
C SER A 154 1.63 14.99 -4.16
N GLY A 155 2.30 16.12 -3.94
CA GLY A 155 1.68 17.39 -3.57
C GLY A 155 2.59 18.23 -2.68
N GLU A 156 2.01 19.18 -1.94
CA GLU A 156 2.77 20.10 -1.09
C GLU A 156 3.25 19.45 0.22
N LEU A 157 4.53 19.62 0.53
CA LEU A 157 5.12 19.08 1.79
C LEU A 157 4.39 19.58 3.03
N CYS A 158 3.94 20.83 3.03
CA CYS A 158 3.24 21.40 4.19
C CYS A 158 1.93 20.68 4.50
N ASP A 159 1.20 20.20 3.50
CA ASP A 159 -0.02 19.42 3.69
C ASP A 159 0.30 18.04 4.27
N LEU A 160 1.30 17.35 3.72
CA LEU A 160 1.77 16.09 4.26
C LEU A 160 2.15 16.22 5.74
N ILE A 161 3.02 17.17 6.07
CA ILE A 161 3.48 17.40 7.46
C ILE A 161 2.30 17.73 8.38
N ARG A 162 1.34 18.55 7.94
CA ARG A 162 0.15 18.88 8.72
C ARG A 162 -0.69 17.65 9.05
N ILE A 163 -0.87 16.74 8.10
CA ILE A 163 -1.61 15.49 8.29
C ILE A 163 -0.84 14.57 9.25
N LEU A 164 0.46 14.35 9.01
CA LEU A 164 1.28 13.48 9.84
C LEU A 164 1.37 13.93 11.30
N LYS A 165 1.30 15.25 11.57
CA LYS A 165 1.28 15.80 12.93
C LYS A 165 0.16 15.25 13.80
N GLY A 166 -0.99 14.90 13.23
CA GLY A 166 -2.08 14.30 13.99
C GLY A 166 -1.80 12.88 14.49
N LEU A 167 -0.76 12.23 13.97
CA LEU A 167 -0.31 10.92 14.44
C LEU A 167 0.97 10.98 15.31
N THR A 168 1.52 12.15 15.55
CA THR A 168 2.59 12.28 16.55
C THR A 168 2.06 12.22 17.99
N ASP A 169 0.76 12.43 18.20
CA ASP A 169 0.09 12.29 19.49
C ASP A 169 -1.41 12.02 19.23
N PHE A 170 -1.86 10.80 19.49
CA PHE A 170 -3.25 10.38 19.27
C PHE A 170 -3.70 9.37 20.33
N GLU A 171 -4.99 9.10 20.39
CA GLU A 171 -5.58 8.21 21.39
C GLU A 171 -6.43 7.13 20.74
N VAL A 172 -6.26 5.89 21.19
CA VAL A 172 -7.08 4.74 20.80
C VAL A 172 -7.51 4.01 22.08
N GLY A 173 -8.81 3.85 22.29
CA GLY A 173 -9.35 3.12 23.44
C GLY A 173 -8.87 3.65 24.81
N GLY A 174 -8.58 4.95 24.93
CA GLY A 174 -8.05 5.57 26.16
C GLY A 174 -6.54 5.46 26.33
N LEU A 175 -5.84 4.80 25.41
CA LEU A 175 -4.37 4.74 25.40
C LEU A 175 -3.79 5.82 24.49
N ARG A 176 -2.85 6.59 25.02
CA ARG A 176 -2.07 7.55 24.24
C ARG A 176 -1.00 6.82 23.41
N CYS A 177 -1.02 7.04 22.11
CA CYS A 177 -0.11 6.48 21.13
C CYS A 177 0.56 7.57 20.32
N SER A 178 1.66 7.25 19.66
CA SER A 178 2.35 8.14 18.74
C SER A 178 3.00 7.36 17.61
N CYS A 179 3.31 8.07 16.51
CA CYS A 179 4.16 7.57 15.43
C CYS A 179 5.38 8.47 15.26
N SER A 180 6.46 7.86 14.81
CA SER A 180 7.66 8.56 14.33
C SER A 180 7.74 8.47 12.83
N PHE A 181 8.18 9.55 12.17
CA PHE A 181 8.19 9.70 10.72
C PHE A 181 9.54 10.14 10.19
N GLY A 182 9.94 9.59 9.03
CA GLY A 182 11.05 10.08 8.23
C GLY A 182 10.57 10.37 6.82
N VAL A 183 10.61 11.64 6.39
CA VAL A 183 10.12 12.10 5.09
C VAL A 183 11.28 12.51 4.21
N ALA A 184 11.36 12.00 2.98
CA ALA A 184 12.35 12.38 1.97
C ALA A 184 11.64 12.86 0.70
N ALA A 185 12.12 13.96 0.13
CA ALA A 185 11.63 14.42 -1.16
C ALA A 185 12.35 13.69 -2.29
N GLU A 186 11.63 13.30 -3.33
CA GLU A 186 12.21 12.61 -4.48
C GLU A 186 13.36 13.41 -5.10
N LYS A 187 13.23 14.73 -5.23
CA LYS A 187 14.25 15.65 -5.75
C LYS A 187 15.58 15.67 -4.97
N GLU A 188 15.64 15.12 -3.77
CA GLU A 188 16.87 15.00 -2.99
C GLU A 188 17.72 13.80 -3.41
N CYS A 189 17.17 12.91 -4.26
CA CYS A 189 17.77 11.64 -4.63
C CYS A 189 17.65 11.39 -6.12
N THR A 190 18.54 10.57 -6.66
CA THR A 190 18.55 10.19 -8.09
C THR A 190 18.07 8.76 -8.32
N THR A 191 17.94 7.96 -7.25
CA THR A 191 17.51 6.56 -7.31
C THR A 191 16.52 6.24 -6.21
N ALA A 192 15.69 5.23 -6.44
CA ALA A 192 14.73 4.75 -5.44
C ALA A 192 15.43 4.22 -4.17
N GLU A 193 16.58 3.60 -4.32
CA GLU A 193 17.37 3.09 -3.20
C GLU A 193 17.90 4.22 -2.31
N ALA A 194 18.42 5.30 -2.93
CA ALA A 194 18.86 6.48 -2.20
C ALA A 194 17.71 7.17 -1.47
N LEU A 195 16.54 7.26 -2.11
CA LEU A 195 15.33 7.85 -1.51
C LEU A 195 14.84 7.03 -0.31
N LYS A 196 14.82 5.70 -0.43
CA LYS A 196 14.48 4.80 0.68
C LYS A 196 15.46 4.98 1.85
N LEU A 197 16.75 4.98 1.56
CA LEU A 197 17.79 5.15 2.58
C LEU A 197 17.67 6.49 3.30
N LEU A 198 17.38 7.58 2.57
CA LEU A 198 17.21 8.90 3.16
C LEU A 198 15.99 8.96 4.09
N ALA A 199 14.86 8.42 3.65
CA ALA A 199 13.64 8.36 4.47
C ALA A 199 13.84 7.50 5.73
N ASP A 200 14.52 6.35 5.60
CA ASP A 200 14.85 5.46 6.72
C ASP A 200 15.78 6.13 7.75
N ASN A 201 16.85 6.79 7.29
CA ASN A 201 17.75 7.55 8.16
C ASN A 201 17.02 8.65 8.94
N ARG A 202 16.07 9.34 8.30
CA ARG A 202 15.23 10.36 8.95
C ARG A 202 14.26 9.75 9.96
N LEU A 203 13.68 8.59 9.67
CA LEU A 203 12.85 7.84 10.63
C LEU A 203 13.70 7.40 11.84
N TYR A 204 14.87 6.85 11.58
CA TYR A 204 15.82 6.47 12.64
C TYR A 204 16.20 7.66 13.53
N PHE A 205 16.44 8.82 12.92
CA PHE A 205 16.69 10.06 13.67
C PHE A 205 15.49 10.43 14.55
N SER A 206 14.26 10.39 14.03
CA SER A 206 13.03 10.62 14.80
C SER A 206 12.93 9.70 16.02
N LYS A 207 13.17 8.41 15.82
CA LYS A 207 13.12 7.41 16.90
C LYS A 207 14.15 7.68 18.01
N ASN A 208 15.35 8.10 17.64
CA ASN A 208 16.44 8.33 18.61
C ASN A 208 16.39 9.68 19.31
N ASN A 209 15.67 10.65 18.77
CA ASN A 209 15.54 11.99 19.34
C ASN A 209 14.20 12.23 20.05
N GLY A 210 13.67 11.19 20.69
CA GLY A 210 12.50 11.31 21.57
C GLY A 210 11.24 10.72 21.01
N ARG A 211 11.20 10.23 19.74
CA ARG A 211 10.01 9.72 19.06
C ARG A 211 8.93 10.79 18.86
N SER A 212 7.72 10.38 18.48
CA SER A 212 6.58 11.31 18.39
C SER A 212 6.86 12.55 17.55
N GLN A 213 7.59 12.39 16.44
CA GLN A 213 8.06 13.52 15.63
C GLN A 213 8.23 13.15 14.15
N ILE A 214 8.40 14.20 13.34
CA ILE A 214 8.56 14.10 11.91
C ILE A 214 9.91 14.72 11.53
N THR A 215 10.80 13.95 10.89
CA THR A 215 12.07 14.46 10.35
C THR A 215 11.99 14.53 8.83
N TRP A 216 12.23 15.72 8.25
CA TRP A 216 12.20 15.95 6.78
C TRP A 216 13.39 16.81 6.27
N LYS A 217 14.30 17.18 7.17
CA LYS A 217 15.53 17.94 6.87
C LYS A 217 16.70 17.31 7.58
#